data_a47fe9aed8fcbb08830190e4c32a9693
#
_entry.id   a47fe9aed8fcbb08830190e4c32a9693
#
_cell.length_a   1.000
_cell.length_b   1.000
_cell.length_c   1.000
_cell.angle_alpha   90.00
_cell.angle_beta   90.00
_cell.angle_gamma   90.00
#
_symmetry.space_group_name_H-M   'P 1'
#
loop_
_entity.id
_entity.type
_entity.pdbx_description
1 polymer ?
#
loop_
_entity_poly.entity_id
_entity_poly.type
_entity_poly.pdbx_seq_one_letter_code
_entity_poly.pdbx_strand_id
1 'polypeptide(L)'
;MKTSVYGPSVARATGTGRAPLVARRSSPTYRPSAAAVASAPVSDGPSTSDRQQAKQALLDLVKNTNRGLGVRTFTRGLIEEAQIRVESFQGSALDFSILGGKWKLIYTTATDVLPILEAEYQLSPGPFSALGFPRPLEVGNIYQRFTSPVDDEGTVENIINFKTPASSLVFTVGARYDVRSGKRIALVFEDARLGDIQLSDGAEALLAPALLPRGSLQHQLLLAIKEFTLKFQFRTAAQLASQAVTRAGSAAAGYLLTYLDNDMLIGRAIGLGGVFVFVREE
;
A
#
# COMPACT_ATOMS: atom_id res chain seq x y z
N MET A 1 -59.06 0.61 -27.57
CA MET A 1 -60.14 0.40 -26.61
C MET A 1 -59.70 0.92 -25.25
N LYS A 2 -60.34 2.03 -24.85
CA LYS A 2 -60.85 2.43 -23.51
C LYS A 2 -59.85 2.35 -22.35
N THR A 3 -59.26 3.49 -21.93
CA THR A 3 -59.80 4.48 -20.93
C THR A 3 -60.02 3.96 -19.51
N SER A 4 -59.31 4.63 -18.52
CA SER A 4 -59.90 5.26 -17.32
C SER A 4 -58.77 5.61 -16.35
N VAL A 5 -58.35 6.79 -16.10
CA VAL A 5 -58.69 7.96 -15.34
C VAL A 5 -59.49 7.64 -14.04
N TYR A 6 -58.85 7.85 -12.87
CA TYR A 6 -59.45 8.30 -11.64
C TYR A 6 -58.40 8.96 -10.72
N GLY A 7 -58.56 10.26 -10.45
CA GLY A 7 -57.99 10.94 -9.30
C GLY A 7 -59.09 11.12 -8.22
N PRO A 8 -58.69 11.34 -6.99
CA PRO A 8 -59.55 12.09 -6.06
C PRO A 8 -58.80 13.20 -5.32
N SER A 9 -59.37 14.33 -5.36
CA SER A 9 -60.24 14.94 -4.34
C SER A 9 -59.51 15.43 -3.07
N VAL A 10 -59.42 16.75 -3.05
CA VAL A 10 -59.02 17.62 -1.94
C VAL A 10 -60.13 17.63 -0.84
N ALA A 11 -59.73 17.45 0.40
CA ALA A 11 -60.52 17.78 1.58
C ALA A 11 -59.78 18.85 2.41
N ARG A 12 -60.37 20.02 2.42
CA ARG A 12 -60.02 21.20 3.21
C ARG A 12 -60.71 21.12 4.55
N ALA A 13 -59.97 21.02 5.66
CA ALA A 13 -60.55 21.17 7.00
C ALA A 13 -59.98 22.44 7.66
N THR A 14 -60.83 23.42 7.83
CA THR A 14 -60.64 24.59 8.66
C THR A 14 -60.89 24.27 10.10
N GLY A 15 -59.89 24.40 10.96
CA GLY A 15 -60.02 24.25 12.40
C GLY A 15 -59.27 25.35 13.13
N THR A 16 -60.03 26.38 13.54
CA THR A 16 -59.57 27.44 14.42
C THR A 16 -59.45 26.92 15.84
N GLY A 17 -58.23 26.65 16.33
CA GLY A 17 -57.94 26.29 17.70
C GLY A 17 -56.98 27.26 18.35
N ARG A 18 -57.52 28.05 19.29
CA ARG A 18 -56.76 28.96 20.16
C ARG A 18 -55.77 28.16 21.01
N ALA A 19 -54.46 28.47 20.90
CA ALA A 19 -53.43 27.92 21.79
C ALA A 19 -53.40 28.68 23.12
N PRO A 20 -53.21 28.00 24.27
CA PRO A 20 -53.03 28.62 25.55
C PRO A 20 -51.61 29.22 25.70
N LEU A 21 -51.53 30.40 26.28
CA LEU A 21 -50.31 31.09 26.70
C LEU A 21 -49.53 30.20 27.71
N VAL A 22 -48.41 29.67 27.28
CA VAL A 22 -47.42 29.04 28.16
C VAL A 22 -46.52 30.10 28.72
N ALA A 23 -46.56 30.28 30.05
CA ALA A 23 -45.73 31.17 30.81
C ALA A 23 -44.26 30.94 30.52
N ARG A 24 -43.53 31.98 30.10
CA ARG A 24 -42.10 32.01 30.00
C ARG A 24 -41.48 31.82 31.37
N ARG A 25 -40.92 30.66 31.65
CA ARG A 25 -39.98 30.47 32.75
C ARG A 25 -38.67 31.16 32.37
N SER A 26 -38.30 32.15 33.19
CA SER A 26 -36.99 32.81 33.16
C SER A 26 -35.89 31.79 33.43
N SER A 27 -35.04 31.54 32.46
CA SER A 27 -33.82 30.76 32.61
C SER A 27 -32.85 31.54 33.56
N PRO A 28 -32.18 30.86 34.50
CA PRO A 28 -31.15 31.51 35.29
C PRO A 28 -29.97 31.88 34.40
N THR A 29 -29.66 33.19 34.38
CA THR A 29 -28.44 33.70 33.73
C THR A 29 -27.24 33.14 34.49
N TYR A 30 -26.54 32.17 33.88
CA TYR A 30 -25.24 31.74 34.32
C TYR A 30 -24.24 32.87 34.10
N ARG A 31 -23.80 33.49 35.23
CA ARG A 31 -22.72 34.46 35.25
C ARG A 31 -21.44 33.68 35.47
N PRO A 32 -20.52 33.54 34.49
CA PRO A 32 -19.24 32.88 34.75
C PRO A 32 -18.45 33.73 35.72
N SER A 33 -18.14 33.14 36.85
CA SER A 33 -17.17 33.69 37.82
C SER A 33 -15.83 33.80 37.08
N ALA A 34 -15.25 35.00 37.13
CA ALA A 34 -13.88 35.23 36.69
C ALA A 34 -12.90 34.65 37.74
N ALA A 35 -12.94 33.29 37.87
CA ALA A 35 -11.87 32.58 38.55
C ALA A 35 -10.74 32.41 37.54
N ALA A 36 -9.56 32.84 37.90
CA ALA A 36 -8.31 32.81 37.19
C ALA A 36 -8.20 31.58 36.26
N VAL A 37 -8.23 31.83 34.97
CA VAL A 37 -7.72 30.88 33.99
C VAL A 37 -6.21 30.87 34.22
N ALA A 38 -5.76 29.97 35.09
CA ALA A 38 -4.38 29.58 35.12
C ALA A 38 -4.12 29.10 33.66
N SER A 39 -3.29 29.85 32.96
CA SER A 39 -2.77 29.43 31.65
C SER A 39 -2.10 28.09 31.85
N ALA A 40 -2.85 27.04 31.51
CA ALA A 40 -2.23 25.73 31.30
C ALA A 40 -1.07 25.95 30.33
N PRO A 41 0.10 25.36 30.57
CA PRO A 41 1.20 25.47 29.63
C PRO A 41 0.67 25.01 28.29
N VAL A 42 0.83 25.86 27.27
CA VAL A 42 0.59 25.50 25.86
C VAL A 42 1.43 24.25 25.67
N SER A 43 0.76 23.11 25.52
CA SER A 43 1.43 21.86 25.21
C SER A 43 2.18 22.09 23.92
N ASP A 44 3.51 22.07 24.01
CA ASP A 44 4.38 21.98 22.84
C ASP A 44 3.77 20.95 21.90
N GLY A 45 3.72 21.28 20.59
CA GLY A 45 3.20 20.36 19.58
C GLY A 45 3.86 18.98 19.72
N PRO A 46 3.29 17.93 19.14
CA PRO A 46 3.69 16.55 19.37
C PRO A 46 5.20 16.38 19.27
N SER A 47 5.80 15.93 20.37
CA SER A 47 7.26 15.86 20.49
C SER A 47 7.85 14.83 19.52
N THR A 48 9.12 14.99 19.16
CA THR A 48 9.85 14.00 18.35
C THR A 48 9.82 12.61 19.00
N SER A 49 9.81 12.55 20.36
CA SER A 49 9.71 11.30 21.12
C SER A 49 8.35 10.63 20.92
N ASP A 50 7.24 11.39 20.91
CA ASP A 50 5.90 10.83 20.70
C ASP A 50 5.73 10.25 19.31
N ARG A 51 6.30 10.92 18.30
CA ARG A 51 6.34 10.41 16.91
C ARG A 51 7.10 9.09 16.84
N GLN A 52 8.28 9.01 17.46
CA GLN A 52 9.09 7.81 17.45
C GLN A 52 8.40 6.65 18.19
N GLN A 53 7.74 6.93 19.31
CA GLN A 53 6.96 5.95 20.04
C GLN A 53 5.78 5.42 19.21
N ALA A 54 5.06 6.29 18.51
CA ALA A 54 3.97 5.90 17.63
C ALA A 54 4.45 4.99 16.48
N LYS A 55 5.59 5.34 15.86
CA LYS A 55 6.21 4.50 14.81
C LYS A 55 6.60 3.14 15.35
N GLN A 56 7.24 3.08 16.53
CA GLN A 56 7.63 1.82 17.15
C GLN A 56 6.42 0.94 17.46
N ALA A 57 5.34 1.51 17.99
CA ALA A 57 4.10 0.78 18.25
C ALA A 57 3.51 0.17 16.98
N LEU A 58 3.51 0.90 15.86
CA LEU A 58 3.08 0.38 14.56
C LEU A 58 4.00 -0.77 14.09
N LEU A 59 5.32 -0.60 14.18
CA LEU A 59 6.29 -1.62 13.79
C LEU A 59 6.12 -2.92 14.58
N ASP A 60 5.88 -2.83 15.90
CA ASP A 60 5.68 -3.99 16.76
C ASP A 60 4.39 -4.76 16.41
N LEU A 61 3.31 -4.04 16.05
CA LEU A 61 2.06 -4.67 15.62
C LEU A 61 2.18 -5.40 14.27
N VAL A 62 2.95 -4.86 13.32
CA VAL A 62 3.07 -5.46 11.99
C VAL A 62 4.14 -6.54 11.89
N LYS A 63 5.07 -6.64 12.84
CA LYS A 63 6.27 -7.49 12.80
C LYS A 63 6.00 -8.96 12.44
N ASN A 64 4.90 -9.55 12.93
CA ASN A 64 4.58 -10.97 12.76
C ASN A 64 3.34 -11.20 11.89
N THR A 65 2.99 -10.25 11.04
CA THR A 65 1.76 -10.30 10.22
C THR A 65 1.98 -10.89 8.83
N ASN A 66 3.19 -11.37 8.51
CA ASN A 66 3.56 -11.73 7.14
C ASN A 66 3.11 -10.66 6.12
N ARG A 67 3.47 -9.41 6.39
CA ARG A 67 3.12 -8.25 5.56
C ARG A 67 1.62 -8.02 5.37
N GLY A 68 0.80 -8.49 6.31
CA GLY A 68 -0.66 -8.33 6.28
C GLY A 68 -1.43 -9.56 5.81
N LEU A 69 -0.75 -10.60 5.32
CA LEU A 69 -1.41 -11.82 4.87
C LEU A 69 -2.06 -12.57 6.04
N GLY A 70 -3.38 -12.82 5.94
CA GLY A 70 -4.11 -13.59 6.93
C GLY A 70 -4.34 -12.90 8.29
N VAL A 71 -4.10 -11.60 8.40
CA VAL A 71 -4.31 -10.84 9.63
C VAL A 71 -5.79 -10.83 10.02
N ARG A 72 -6.10 -11.21 11.26
CA ARG A 72 -7.46 -11.21 11.82
C ARG A 72 -8.00 -9.79 11.91
N THR A 73 -9.32 -9.65 11.78
CA THR A 73 -10.02 -8.35 11.79
C THR A 73 -9.66 -7.49 13.01
N PHE A 74 -9.62 -8.08 14.22
CA PHE A 74 -9.24 -7.35 15.44
C PHE A 74 -7.81 -6.77 15.35
N THR A 75 -6.82 -7.59 14.96
CA THR A 75 -5.43 -7.14 14.82
C THR A 75 -5.31 -6.09 13.71
N ARG A 76 -6.07 -6.23 12.63
CA ARG A 76 -6.14 -5.21 11.57
C ARG A 76 -6.61 -3.87 12.13
N GLY A 77 -7.65 -3.85 12.95
CA GLY A 77 -8.14 -2.63 13.61
C GLY A 77 -7.05 -1.96 14.45
N LEU A 78 -6.31 -2.73 15.26
CA LEU A 78 -5.19 -2.18 16.06
C LEU A 78 -4.08 -1.58 15.19
N ILE A 79 -3.77 -2.22 14.05
CA ILE A 79 -2.77 -1.71 13.09
C ILE A 79 -3.27 -0.41 12.47
N GLU A 80 -4.55 -0.33 12.07
CA GLU A 80 -5.16 0.87 11.51
C GLU A 80 -5.14 2.03 12.50
N GLU A 81 -5.45 1.80 13.78
CA GLU A 81 -5.37 2.81 14.85
C GLU A 81 -3.93 3.32 15.05
N ALA A 82 -2.96 2.40 15.11
CA ALA A 82 -1.54 2.76 15.22
C ALA A 82 -1.05 3.54 14.00
N GLN A 83 -1.50 3.16 12.81
CA GLN A 83 -1.19 3.86 11.56
C GLN A 83 -1.75 5.29 11.57
N ILE A 84 -3.03 5.47 11.92
CA ILE A 84 -3.65 6.80 12.05
C ILE A 84 -2.87 7.66 13.07
N ARG A 85 -2.40 7.05 14.16
CA ARG A 85 -1.57 7.75 15.14
C ARG A 85 -0.27 8.26 14.52
N VAL A 86 0.43 7.47 13.72
CA VAL A 86 1.64 7.90 12.99
C VAL A 86 1.30 8.99 11.98
N GLU A 87 0.25 8.81 11.18
CA GLU A 87 -0.19 9.77 10.17
C GLU A 87 -0.57 11.14 10.78
N SER A 88 -1.03 11.17 12.05
CA SER A 88 -1.40 12.40 12.76
C SER A 88 -0.22 13.34 13.00
N PHE A 89 1.01 12.84 12.93
CA PHE A 89 2.23 13.67 13.04
C PHE A 89 2.64 14.30 11.71
N GLN A 90 1.99 13.93 10.60
CA GLN A 90 2.29 14.48 9.28
C GLN A 90 1.55 15.81 9.06
N GLY A 91 2.27 16.80 8.60
CA GLY A 91 1.70 18.09 8.21
C GLY A 91 0.76 18.03 6.99
N SER A 92 0.35 19.19 6.52
CA SER A 92 -0.56 19.32 5.37
C SER A 92 0.05 18.85 4.05
N ALA A 93 1.35 18.99 3.87
CA ALA A 93 2.10 18.57 2.70
C ALA A 93 3.28 17.69 3.10
N LEU A 94 3.74 16.86 2.16
CA LEU A 94 4.93 16.02 2.29
C LEU A 94 6.13 16.73 1.65
N ASP A 95 7.31 16.47 2.17
CA ASP A 95 8.56 16.80 1.52
C ASP A 95 8.96 15.65 0.58
N PHE A 96 8.63 15.78 -0.70
CA PHE A 96 8.96 14.75 -1.68
C PHE A 96 10.46 14.65 -1.98
N SER A 97 11.30 15.61 -1.55
CA SER A 97 12.75 15.53 -1.73
C SER A 97 13.37 14.31 -1.02
N ILE A 98 12.75 13.88 0.07
CA ILE A 98 13.18 12.71 0.83
C ILE A 98 12.53 11.39 0.37
N LEU A 99 11.66 11.41 -0.66
CA LEU A 99 11.01 10.20 -1.18
C LEU A 99 12.01 9.25 -1.84
N GLY A 100 13.04 9.80 -2.48
CA GLY A 100 14.09 9.02 -3.15
C GLY A 100 14.75 8.02 -2.21
N GLY A 101 14.95 6.79 -2.71
CA GLY A 101 15.57 5.70 -1.95
C GLY A 101 14.83 4.38 -2.08
N LYS A 102 15.30 3.39 -1.33
CA LYS A 102 14.74 2.03 -1.31
C LYS A 102 13.88 1.82 -0.08
N TRP A 103 12.64 1.41 -0.28
CA TRP A 103 11.62 1.25 0.72
C TRP A 103 11.14 -0.19 0.79
N LYS A 104 11.31 -0.84 1.93
CA LYS A 104 10.92 -2.22 2.17
C LYS A 104 9.47 -2.29 2.67
N LEU A 105 8.63 -3.07 1.99
CA LEU A 105 7.26 -3.31 2.41
C LEU A 105 7.22 -4.18 3.68
N ILE A 106 6.62 -3.65 4.74
CA ILE A 106 6.44 -4.36 6.01
C ILE A 106 4.99 -4.71 6.29
N TYR A 107 4.03 -3.97 5.69
CA TYR A 107 2.60 -4.26 5.84
C TYR A 107 1.79 -3.72 4.66
N THR A 108 0.77 -4.47 4.25
CA THR A 108 -0.20 -4.01 3.24
C THR A 108 -1.57 -4.65 3.47
N THR A 109 -2.61 -3.94 3.03
CA THR A 109 -3.97 -4.48 2.86
C THR A 109 -4.40 -4.45 1.40
N ALA A 110 -3.47 -4.15 0.48
CA ALA A 110 -3.76 -4.01 -0.93
C ALA A 110 -4.09 -5.36 -1.59
N THR A 111 -5.23 -5.40 -2.27
CA THR A 111 -5.78 -6.61 -2.88
C THR A 111 -5.01 -7.09 -4.13
N ASP A 112 -4.14 -6.27 -4.67
CA ASP A 112 -3.24 -6.59 -5.77
C ASP A 112 -1.91 -7.21 -5.32
N VAL A 113 -1.49 -6.96 -4.07
CA VAL A 113 -0.24 -7.50 -3.51
C VAL A 113 -0.49 -8.77 -2.70
N LEU A 114 -1.59 -8.86 -1.95
CA LEU A 114 -1.89 -10.04 -1.14
C LEU A 114 -1.87 -11.37 -1.92
N PRO A 115 -2.40 -11.47 -3.16
CA PRO A 115 -2.30 -12.70 -3.94
C PRO A 115 -0.87 -13.13 -4.28
N ILE A 116 0.07 -12.18 -4.39
CA ILE A 116 1.49 -12.48 -4.59
C ILE A 116 2.05 -13.18 -3.35
N LEU A 117 1.69 -12.70 -2.15
CA LEU A 117 2.08 -13.32 -0.89
C LEU A 117 1.40 -14.69 -0.69
N GLU A 118 0.17 -14.85 -1.17
CA GLU A 118 -0.57 -16.12 -1.14
C GLU A 118 0.02 -17.15 -2.10
N ALA A 119 0.65 -16.74 -3.19
CA ALA A 119 1.23 -17.64 -4.18
C ALA A 119 2.24 -18.63 -3.54
N GLU A 120 2.95 -18.21 -2.51
CA GLU A 120 3.83 -19.08 -1.71
C GLU A 120 3.08 -20.28 -1.12
N TYR A 121 1.84 -20.08 -0.67
CA TYR A 121 1.02 -21.12 -0.07
C TYR A 121 0.25 -21.93 -1.11
N GLN A 122 -0.20 -21.29 -2.18
CA GLN A 122 -0.96 -21.94 -3.26
C GLN A 122 -0.09 -22.88 -4.11
N LEU A 123 1.19 -22.51 -4.33
CA LEU A 123 2.14 -23.34 -5.07
C LEU A 123 2.79 -24.44 -4.21
N SER A 124 2.44 -24.50 -2.93
CA SER A 124 2.90 -25.56 -2.00
C SER A 124 1.72 -26.44 -1.57
N PRO A 125 0.99 -27.11 -2.48
CA PRO A 125 -0.23 -27.81 -2.10
C PRO A 125 0.03 -29.14 -1.41
N GLY A 126 -0.65 -29.33 -0.29
CA GLY A 126 -1.02 -30.65 0.25
C GLY A 126 0.10 -31.50 0.82
N PRO A 127 0.16 -32.79 0.48
CA PRO A 127 0.96 -33.78 1.20
C PRO A 127 2.48 -33.54 1.15
N PHE A 128 2.97 -32.79 0.16
CA PHE A 128 4.39 -32.49 0.03
C PHE A 128 4.91 -31.57 1.14
N SER A 129 4.11 -30.61 1.60
CA SER A 129 4.50 -29.74 2.73
C SER A 129 4.48 -30.52 4.06
N ALA A 130 3.57 -31.48 4.19
CA ALA A 130 3.48 -32.36 5.36
C ALA A 130 4.64 -33.35 5.43
N LEU A 131 5.29 -33.70 4.31
CA LEU A 131 6.45 -34.54 4.20
C LEU A 131 7.79 -33.84 4.40
N GLY A 132 7.75 -32.49 4.71
CA GLY A 132 8.96 -31.72 4.96
C GLY A 132 9.74 -31.33 3.71
N PHE A 133 9.15 -31.44 2.51
CA PHE A 133 9.80 -30.91 1.31
C PHE A 133 9.84 -29.39 1.35
N PRO A 134 10.93 -28.77 0.88
CA PRO A 134 11.04 -27.31 0.83
C PRO A 134 9.94 -26.73 -0.07
N ARG A 135 9.43 -25.56 0.30
CA ARG A 135 8.43 -24.85 -0.50
C ARG A 135 8.98 -24.57 -1.90
N PRO A 136 8.21 -24.82 -2.97
CA PRO A 136 8.68 -24.61 -4.34
C PRO A 136 8.91 -23.14 -4.66
N LEU A 137 8.23 -22.22 -3.97
CA LEU A 137 8.39 -20.78 -4.10
C LEU A 137 8.24 -20.11 -2.73
N GLU A 138 9.18 -19.25 -2.41
CA GLU A 138 9.12 -18.34 -1.26
C GLU A 138 9.11 -16.89 -1.78
N VAL A 139 8.17 -16.09 -1.30
CA VAL A 139 8.14 -14.66 -1.60
C VAL A 139 9.01 -13.93 -0.57
N GLY A 140 10.19 -13.55 -0.99
CA GLY A 140 11.16 -12.79 -0.19
C GLY A 140 10.71 -11.35 0.06
N ASN A 141 11.64 -10.44 0.19
CA ASN A 141 11.33 -9.03 0.42
C ASN A 141 10.69 -8.39 -0.81
N ILE A 142 9.78 -7.46 -0.55
CA ILE A 142 9.16 -6.59 -1.55
C ILE A 142 9.63 -5.18 -1.27
N TYR A 143 10.05 -4.49 -2.32
CA TYR A 143 10.57 -3.13 -2.22
C TYR A 143 9.92 -2.20 -3.23
N GLN A 144 9.90 -0.92 -2.89
CA GLN A 144 9.74 0.17 -3.84
C GLN A 144 11.01 1.03 -3.83
N ARG A 145 11.58 1.27 -5.00
CA ARG A 145 12.72 2.16 -5.16
C ARG A 145 12.25 3.40 -5.91
N PHE A 146 12.26 4.53 -5.24
CA PHE A 146 11.95 5.82 -5.84
C PHE A 146 13.23 6.58 -6.20
N THR A 147 13.21 7.30 -7.32
CA THR A 147 14.14 8.41 -7.53
C THR A 147 13.59 9.66 -6.84
N SER A 148 14.46 10.60 -6.44
CA SER A 148 13.99 11.92 -6.01
C SER A 148 13.32 12.62 -7.19
N PRO A 149 12.22 13.35 -6.99
CA PRO A 149 11.55 14.04 -8.08
C PRO A 149 12.41 15.20 -8.62
N VAL A 150 12.38 15.36 -9.93
CA VAL A 150 12.93 16.52 -10.64
C VAL A 150 11.79 17.11 -11.43
N ASP A 151 11.48 18.38 -11.25
CA ASP A 151 10.32 19.04 -11.85
C ASP A 151 8.99 18.28 -11.61
N ASP A 152 8.79 17.82 -10.37
CA ASP A 152 7.64 17.02 -9.93
C ASP A 152 7.51 15.63 -10.59
N GLU A 153 8.49 15.17 -11.35
CA GLU A 153 8.51 13.85 -12.00
C GLU A 153 9.65 12.96 -11.47
N GLY A 154 9.42 11.66 -11.47
CA GLY A 154 10.44 10.67 -11.10
C GLY A 154 10.07 9.26 -11.53
N THR A 155 10.89 8.30 -11.15
CA THR A 155 10.65 6.88 -11.42
C THR A 155 10.48 6.09 -10.14
N VAL A 156 9.69 5.02 -10.23
CA VAL A 156 9.53 4.04 -9.17
C VAL A 156 9.66 2.63 -9.74
N GLU A 157 10.41 1.80 -9.06
CA GLU A 157 10.52 0.37 -9.35
C GLU A 157 9.90 -0.41 -8.19
N ASN A 158 8.93 -1.28 -8.51
CA ASN A 158 8.41 -2.26 -7.58
C ASN A 158 9.21 -3.55 -7.75
N ILE A 159 9.91 -3.98 -6.72
CA ILE A 159 10.88 -5.08 -6.76
C ILE A 159 10.38 -6.20 -5.85
N ILE A 160 10.21 -7.39 -6.39
CA ILE A 160 9.79 -8.58 -5.65
C ILE A 160 10.88 -9.63 -5.79
N ASN A 161 11.44 -10.05 -4.66
CA ASN A 161 12.39 -11.14 -4.61
C ASN A 161 11.65 -12.47 -4.44
N PHE A 162 11.91 -13.42 -5.31
CA PHE A 162 11.43 -14.79 -5.19
C PHE A 162 12.60 -15.73 -4.91
N LYS A 163 12.36 -16.72 -4.08
CA LYS A 163 13.32 -17.80 -3.78
C LYS A 163 12.69 -19.15 -4.09
N THR A 164 13.48 -20.01 -4.69
CA THR A 164 13.18 -21.43 -4.88
C THR A 164 14.30 -22.25 -4.25
N PRO A 165 14.14 -23.57 -4.07
CA PRO A 165 15.23 -24.43 -3.56
C PRO A 165 16.52 -24.38 -4.40
N ALA A 166 16.39 -24.09 -5.70
CA ALA A 166 17.50 -24.10 -6.64
C ALA A 166 18.02 -22.71 -7.02
N SER A 167 17.20 -21.65 -6.86
CA SER A 167 17.55 -20.33 -7.34
C SER A 167 16.78 -19.21 -6.62
N SER A 168 17.29 -17.99 -6.72
CA SER A 168 16.53 -16.77 -6.48
C SER A 168 16.37 -15.99 -7.77
N LEU A 169 15.29 -15.25 -7.88
CA LEU A 169 15.00 -14.40 -9.03
C LEU A 169 14.32 -13.11 -8.57
N VAL A 170 14.46 -12.05 -9.37
CA VAL A 170 13.91 -10.75 -9.07
C VAL A 170 12.92 -10.35 -10.16
N PHE A 171 11.70 -10.01 -9.74
CA PHE A 171 10.69 -9.42 -10.61
C PHE A 171 10.61 -7.93 -10.31
N THR A 172 10.77 -7.11 -11.35
CA THR A 172 10.74 -5.66 -11.22
C THR A 172 9.71 -5.07 -12.17
N VAL A 173 8.87 -4.18 -11.66
CA VAL A 173 7.92 -3.39 -12.46
C VAL A 173 8.31 -1.93 -12.35
N GLY A 174 8.67 -1.33 -13.48
CA GLY A 174 9.02 0.07 -13.61
C GLY A 174 7.81 0.94 -13.92
N ALA A 175 7.75 2.10 -13.30
CA ALA A 175 6.76 3.13 -13.59
C ALA A 175 7.38 4.52 -13.47
N ARG A 176 6.85 5.49 -14.22
CA ARG A 176 7.06 6.92 -13.90
C ARG A 176 6.00 7.38 -12.94
N TYR A 177 6.35 8.36 -12.11
CA TYR A 177 5.40 9.05 -11.27
C TYR A 177 5.46 10.55 -11.46
N ASP A 178 4.31 11.21 -11.29
CA ASP A 178 4.16 12.66 -11.27
C ASP A 178 3.55 13.09 -9.93
N VAL A 179 4.10 14.13 -9.31
CA VAL A 179 3.54 14.75 -8.11
C VAL A 179 2.34 15.60 -8.52
N ARG A 180 1.14 15.22 -8.08
CA ARG A 180 -0.12 15.90 -8.43
C ARG A 180 -0.60 16.87 -7.35
N SER A 181 -0.16 16.71 -6.13
CA SER A 181 -0.46 17.61 -5.01
C SER A 181 0.50 17.33 -3.85
N GLY A 182 0.39 18.08 -2.77
CA GLY A 182 1.24 17.90 -1.57
C GLY A 182 1.22 16.51 -0.92
N LYS A 183 0.35 15.58 -1.37
CA LYS A 183 0.27 14.19 -0.86
C LYS A 183 -0.02 13.15 -1.94
N ARG A 184 -0.19 13.54 -3.20
CA ARG A 184 -0.66 12.63 -4.24
C ARG A 184 0.33 12.52 -5.37
N ILE A 185 0.66 11.29 -5.73
CA ILE A 185 1.41 10.96 -6.94
C ILE A 185 0.55 10.12 -7.89
N ALA A 186 0.67 10.37 -9.19
CA ALA A 186 0.11 9.55 -10.25
C ALA A 186 1.19 8.61 -10.78
N LEU A 187 0.81 7.40 -11.21
CA LEU A 187 1.73 6.38 -11.71
C LEU A 187 1.38 6.01 -13.14
N VAL A 188 2.40 5.86 -13.97
CA VAL A 188 2.31 5.32 -15.33
C VAL A 188 3.29 4.16 -15.46
N PHE A 189 2.77 2.93 -15.49
CA PHE A 189 3.59 1.73 -15.65
C PHE A 189 4.19 1.67 -17.06
N GLU A 190 5.47 1.33 -17.17
CA GLU A 190 6.21 1.34 -18.41
C GLU A 190 6.69 -0.04 -18.83
N ASP A 191 7.32 -0.77 -17.91
CA ASP A 191 7.92 -2.07 -18.18
C ASP A 191 7.81 -3.02 -17.00
N ALA A 192 7.99 -4.30 -17.27
CA ALA A 192 8.28 -5.30 -16.26
C ALA A 192 9.44 -6.15 -16.74
N ARG A 193 10.25 -6.59 -15.80
CA ARG A 193 11.40 -7.45 -16.07
C ARG A 193 11.50 -8.54 -15.03
N LEU A 194 11.87 -9.72 -15.49
CA LEU A 194 12.25 -10.85 -14.67
C LEU A 194 13.73 -11.12 -14.96
N GLY A 195 14.55 -11.14 -13.94
CA GLY A 195 15.99 -11.31 -14.11
C GLY A 195 16.68 -11.54 -12.76
N ASP A 196 17.99 -11.25 -12.74
CA ASP A 196 18.86 -11.40 -11.57
C ASP A 196 18.76 -12.83 -10.97
N ILE A 197 18.79 -13.84 -11.84
CA ILE A 197 18.70 -15.25 -11.44
C ILE A 197 20.01 -15.63 -10.75
N GLN A 198 19.92 -15.97 -9.46
CA GLN A 198 21.03 -16.52 -8.69
C GLN A 198 20.76 -17.98 -8.39
N LEU A 199 21.65 -18.85 -8.80
CA LEU A 199 21.58 -20.27 -8.46
C LEU A 199 22.07 -20.50 -7.03
N SER A 200 21.46 -21.41 -6.29
CA SER A 200 21.96 -21.81 -4.99
C SER A 200 23.28 -22.61 -5.14
N ASP A 201 24.11 -22.58 -4.09
CA ASP A 201 25.37 -23.34 -4.06
C ASP A 201 25.16 -24.83 -4.39
N GLY A 202 24.03 -25.41 -3.92
CA GLY A 202 23.65 -26.76 -4.23
C GLY A 202 23.29 -26.98 -5.70
N ALA A 203 22.59 -26.04 -6.32
CA ALA A 203 22.27 -26.08 -7.74
C ALA A 203 23.53 -25.86 -8.60
N GLU A 204 24.41 -24.93 -8.19
CA GLU A 204 25.70 -24.74 -8.85
C GLU A 204 26.57 -25.99 -8.71
N ALA A 205 26.63 -26.62 -7.54
CA ALA A 205 27.39 -27.86 -7.31
C ALA A 205 26.84 -29.05 -8.11
N LEU A 206 25.53 -29.17 -8.28
CA LEU A 206 24.90 -30.19 -9.14
C LEU A 206 25.19 -29.96 -10.62
N LEU A 207 25.28 -28.71 -11.04
CA LEU A 207 25.59 -28.36 -12.42
C LEU A 207 27.09 -28.38 -12.71
N ALA A 208 27.94 -28.12 -11.71
CA ALA A 208 29.40 -28.06 -11.84
C ALA A 208 30.04 -29.36 -12.37
N PRO A 209 29.69 -30.61 -11.90
CA PRO A 209 30.26 -31.83 -12.47
C PRO A 209 29.86 -32.10 -13.91
N ALA A 210 28.67 -31.66 -14.31
CA ALA A 210 28.24 -31.71 -15.71
C ALA A 210 28.99 -30.66 -16.57
N LEU A 211 29.63 -29.69 -15.93
CA LEU A 211 30.29 -28.54 -16.56
C LEU A 211 31.82 -28.71 -16.71
N LEU A 212 32.43 -29.66 -15.97
CA LEU A 212 33.87 -29.91 -16.00
C LEU A 212 34.11 -31.30 -16.61
N PRO A 213 34.43 -31.55 -17.80
CA PRO A 213 35.64 -31.29 -18.58
C PRO A 213 35.42 -30.93 -20.06
N ARG A 214 34.24 -30.60 -20.47
CA ARG A 214 33.93 -30.29 -21.89
C ARG A 214 33.47 -28.84 -22.12
N GLY A 215 33.68 -28.02 -21.27
CA GLY A 215 34.03 -26.64 -20.82
C GLY A 215 33.31 -25.46 -21.45
N SER A 216 33.07 -25.31 -22.73
CA SER A 216 32.68 -23.99 -23.23
C SER A 216 31.18 -23.73 -23.31
N LEU A 217 30.40 -24.71 -23.75
CA LEU A 217 28.96 -24.52 -23.95
C LEU A 217 28.19 -24.43 -22.62
N GLN A 218 28.63 -25.16 -21.60
CA GLN A 218 27.94 -25.22 -20.32
C GLN A 218 28.25 -24.01 -19.46
N HIS A 219 29.47 -23.48 -19.53
CA HIS A 219 29.81 -22.20 -18.89
C HIS A 219 29.00 -21.06 -19.52
N GLN A 220 28.85 -21.06 -20.85
CA GLN A 220 28.01 -20.11 -21.58
C GLN A 220 26.53 -20.25 -21.20
N LEU A 221 26.03 -21.47 -20.98
CA LEU A 221 24.65 -21.71 -20.52
C LEU A 221 24.45 -21.16 -19.10
N LEU A 222 25.40 -21.41 -18.19
CA LEU A 222 25.34 -20.89 -16.82
C LEU A 222 25.37 -19.34 -16.80
N LEU A 223 26.24 -18.74 -17.60
CA LEU A 223 26.28 -17.29 -17.77
C LEU A 223 24.97 -16.77 -18.39
N ALA A 224 24.45 -17.46 -19.41
CA ALA A 224 23.19 -17.10 -20.02
C ALA A 224 22.01 -17.20 -19.03
N ILE A 225 21.99 -18.16 -18.12
CA ILE A 225 21.01 -18.26 -17.04
C ILE A 225 21.17 -17.10 -16.05
N LYS A 226 22.39 -16.81 -15.62
CA LYS A 226 22.68 -15.70 -14.70
C LYS A 226 22.39 -14.32 -15.33
N GLU A 227 22.62 -14.18 -16.62
CA GLU A 227 22.37 -12.96 -17.39
C GLU A 227 20.95 -12.90 -17.99
N PHE A 228 20.17 -14.00 -17.81
CA PHE A 228 18.84 -14.07 -18.37
C PHE A 228 17.97 -12.96 -17.79
N THR A 229 17.51 -12.09 -18.66
CA THR A 229 16.55 -11.04 -18.32
C THR A 229 15.42 -11.04 -19.33
N LEU A 230 14.22 -11.34 -18.87
CA LEU A 230 13.02 -11.25 -19.68
C LEU A 230 12.37 -9.89 -19.45
N LYS A 231 12.30 -9.06 -20.50
CA LYS A 231 11.67 -7.73 -20.45
C LYS A 231 10.32 -7.75 -21.16
N PHE A 232 9.31 -7.26 -20.47
CA PHE A 232 7.98 -7.04 -21.02
C PHE A 232 7.70 -5.55 -21.06
N GLN A 233 7.33 -5.02 -22.22
CA GLN A 233 6.86 -3.64 -22.34
C GLN A 233 5.33 -3.61 -22.24
N PHE A 234 4.82 -2.99 -21.21
CA PHE A 234 3.36 -2.89 -20.99
C PHE A 234 2.67 -1.81 -21.80
N ARG A 235 3.37 -1.11 -22.70
CA ARG A 235 2.75 -0.04 -23.50
C ARG A 235 1.44 -0.47 -24.17
N THR A 236 1.38 -1.71 -24.65
CA THR A 236 0.15 -2.25 -25.28
C THR A 236 -0.88 -2.69 -24.23
N ALA A 237 -0.45 -3.30 -23.13
CA ALA A 237 -1.35 -3.72 -22.07
C ALA A 237 -1.85 -2.51 -21.23
N ALA A 238 -1.00 -1.51 -21.00
CA ALA A 238 -1.40 -0.26 -20.36
C ALA A 238 -2.35 0.57 -21.23
N GLN A 239 -2.20 0.53 -22.58
CA GLN A 239 -3.17 1.13 -23.50
C GLN A 239 -4.52 0.39 -23.47
N LEU A 240 -4.52 -0.93 -23.36
CA LEU A 240 -5.74 -1.72 -23.20
C LEU A 240 -6.37 -1.52 -21.81
N ALA A 241 -5.57 -1.44 -20.76
CA ALA A 241 -6.02 -1.14 -19.40
C ALA A 241 -6.50 0.31 -19.28
N SER A 242 -5.84 1.28 -19.92
CA SER A 242 -6.29 2.67 -19.93
C SER A 242 -7.59 2.85 -20.73
N GLN A 243 -7.84 2.06 -21.78
CA GLN A 243 -9.13 2.06 -22.46
C GLN A 243 -10.25 1.43 -21.62
N ALA A 244 -9.94 0.43 -20.80
CA ALA A 244 -10.89 -0.14 -19.84
C ALA A 244 -11.16 0.81 -18.67
N VAL A 245 -10.14 1.54 -18.20
CA VAL A 245 -10.19 2.52 -17.11
C VAL A 245 -10.83 3.85 -17.58
N THR A 246 -10.65 4.26 -18.85
CA THR A 246 -11.35 5.44 -19.39
C THR A 246 -12.87 5.22 -19.51
N ARG A 247 -13.31 3.98 -19.63
CA ARG A 247 -14.74 3.63 -19.53
C ARG A 247 -15.29 3.67 -18.10
N ALA A 248 -14.43 3.57 -17.08
CA ALA A 248 -14.79 3.60 -15.65
C ALA A 248 -14.51 4.94 -14.96
N GLY A 249 -14.25 6.03 -15.70
CA GLY A 249 -13.95 7.36 -15.14
C GLY A 249 -12.56 7.42 -14.51
N SER A 250 -11.54 7.45 -15.37
CA SER A 250 -10.19 8.03 -15.13
C SER A 250 -9.64 8.02 -13.68
N ALA A 251 -9.53 6.86 -13.05
CA ALA A 251 -8.62 6.73 -11.91
C ALA A 251 -7.24 6.31 -12.45
N ALA A 252 -6.39 7.26 -12.78
CA ALA A 252 -4.98 6.97 -12.99
C ALA A 252 -4.47 6.22 -11.76
N ALA A 253 -3.75 5.11 -11.97
CA ALA A 253 -3.07 4.43 -10.88
C ALA A 253 -2.23 5.47 -10.11
N GLY A 254 -2.18 5.36 -8.79
CA GLY A 254 -1.42 6.31 -8.00
C GLY A 254 -1.52 6.03 -6.52
N TYR A 255 -0.76 6.83 -5.76
CA TYR A 255 -0.78 6.78 -4.31
C TYR A 255 -1.19 8.13 -3.73
N LEU A 256 -1.99 8.05 -2.67
CA LEU A 256 -2.11 9.10 -1.67
C LEU A 256 -1.10 8.76 -0.57
N LEU A 257 0.01 9.47 -0.52
CA LEU A 257 1.00 9.31 0.54
C LEU A 257 0.49 10.07 1.76
N THR A 258 0.35 9.37 2.87
CA THR A 258 -0.24 9.91 4.11
C THR A 258 0.80 10.22 5.16
N TYR A 259 1.96 9.60 5.08
CA TYR A 259 3.11 9.85 5.95
C TYR A 259 4.42 9.62 5.19
N LEU A 260 5.39 10.50 5.38
CA LEU A 260 6.75 10.38 4.83
C LEU A 260 7.74 11.07 5.76
N ASP A 261 8.73 10.33 6.24
CA ASP A 261 9.92 10.85 6.88
C ASP A 261 11.17 10.07 6.43
N ASN A 262 12.28 10.23 7.11
CA ASN A 262 13.55 9.61 6.69
C ASN A 262 13.55 8.07 6.74
N ASP A 263 12.71 7.44 7.56
CA ASP A 263 12.74 6.00 7.83
C ASP A 263 11.40 5.30 7.57
N MET A 264 10.29 6.03 7.40
CA MET A 264 8.96 5.43 7.18
C MET A 264 8.17 6.14 6.08
N LEU A 265 7.50 5.35 5.25
CA LEU A 265 6.58 5.80 4.21
C LEU A 265 5.25 5.06 4.38
N ILE A 266 4.14 5.80 4.44
CA ILE A 266 2.79 5.23 4.43
C ILE A 266 2.03 5.82 3.25
N GLY A 267 1.40 4.94 2.46
CA GLY A 267 0.61 5.34 1.31
C GLY A 267 -0.65 4.48 1.14
N ARG A 268 -1.59 5.00 0.39
CA ARG A 268 -2.84 4.34 0.04
C ARG A 268 -2.97 4.28 -1.47
N ALA A 269 -3.27 3.10 -2.02
CA ALA A 269 -3.53 2.96 -3.45
C ALA A 269 -4.83 3.68 -3.83
N ILE A 270 -4.78 4.42 -4.93
CA ILE A 270 -5.96 5.08 -5.51
C ILE A 270 -6.60 4.09 -6.49
N GLY A 271 -7.90 3.86 -6.37
CA GLY A 271 -8.68 2.95 -7.22
C GLY A 271 -9.00 1.63 -6.53
N LEU A 272 -8.09 0.68 -6.47
CA LEU A 272 -8.31 -0.64 -5.85
C LEU A 272 -8.32 -0.60 -4.32
N GLY A 273 -7.86 0.50 -3.73
CA GLY A 273 -7.74 0.64 -2.29
C GLY A 273 -6.55 -0.11 -1.71
N GLY A 274 -6.44 -0.08 -0.38
CA GLY A 274 -5.35 -0.73 0.35
C GLY A 274 -4.30 0.26 0.82
N VAL A 275 -3.64 -0.14 1.89
CA VAL A 275 -2.60 0.60 2.58
C VAL A 275 -1.28 -0.10 2.37
N PHE A 276 -0.23 0.67 2.28
CA PHE A 276 1.16 0.21 2.26
C PHE A 276 1.94 0.91 3.35
N VAL A 277 2.64 0.15 4.16
CA VAL A 277 3.60 0.66 5.15
C VAL A 277 4.97 0.15 4.79
N PHE A 278 5.88 1.08 4.58
CA PHE A 278 7.26 0.79 4.23
C PHE A 278 8.21 1.37 5.27
N VAL A 279 9.37 0.75 5.38
CA VAL A 279 10.53 1.28 6.08
C VAL A 279 11.68 1.47 5.08
N ARG A 280 12.48 2.51 5.30
CA ARG A 280 13.65 2.76 4.45
C ARG A 280 14.69 1.65 4.67
N GLU A 281 15.28 1.17 3.61
CA GLU A 281 16.43 0.25 3.63
C GLU A 281 17.65 0.96 3.03
N GLU A 282 18.73 0.94 3.78
CA GLU A 282 20.03 1.52 3.37
C GLU A 282 20.70 0.76 2.20
#